data_8cc6d6aa3bd4ea72f2dada4a559b5696
#
_entry.id   8cc6d6aa3bd4ea72f2dada4a559b5696
#
_cell.length_a   1.000
_cell.length_b   1.000
_cell.length_c   1.000
_cell.angle_alpha   90.00
_cell.angle_beta   90.00
_cell.angle_gamma   90.00
#
_symmetry.space_group_name_H-M   'P 1'
#
loop_
_entity.id
_entity.type
_entity.pdbx_description
1 polymer ?
#
loop_
_entity_poly.entity_id
_entity_poly.type
_entity_poly.pdbx_seq_one_letter_code
_entity_poly.pdbx_strand_id
1 'polypeptide(L)'
;MYIKRHKKNSLKIKRYKKRNIANRIFLFTTLFFFIIFLPFYFIFSRKSKRSNRIRKFSTNYSSIIQNKKLDYDKELYEFKSFSEYFEDFILYVLLLDIKNGFYIDIGAYDPNKVSVTKAFYLRGWNGINIEPLPNQFKLFEKERPKDINLQMVIGNNEGNVTFYVDGQCSTVQKKYAKRNESINIKMDTMSNICKKYVPEGKEVDFCKIDVEGNERDVLLGYDFDNYKPKVFCVESTIPLSFKPNYQLWEEILIKNGFTFVYERGVNRYYVNKQFSDILNRANNIRDYFRKAHVRRYK
;
A
#
# COMPACT_ATOMS: atom_id res chain seq x y z
N MET A 1 -27.84 13.59 44.08
CA MET A 1 -28.03 14.76 43.20
C MET A 1 -26.73 15.56 42.93
N TYR A 2 -25.69 15.40 43.74
CA TYR A 2 -24.40 16.14 43.64
C TYR A 2 -23.47 15.67 42.53
N ILE A 3 -23.45 14.39 42.19
CA ILE A 3 -22.51 13.80 41.21
C ILE A 3 -22.86 14.14 39.75
N LYS A 4 -24.13 14.37 39.42
CA LYS A 4 -24.56 14.76 38.06
C LYS A 4 -24.20 16.21 37.69
N ARG A 5 -24.03 17.10 38.65
CA ARG A 5 -23.66 18.51 38.42
C ARG A 5 -22.19 18.69 38.10
N HIS A 6 -21.30 17.88 38.70
CA HIS A 6 -19.84 17.94 38.40
C HIS A 6 -19.47 17.42 37.02
N LYS A 7 -20.15 16.36 36.54
CA LYS A 7 -19.90 15.85 35.16
C LYS A 7 -20.33 16.82 34.04
N LYS A 8 -21.42 17.57 34.28
CA LYS A 8 -21.93 18.57 33.31
C LYS A 8 -21.01 19.80 33.19
N ASN A 9 -20.37 20.20 34.30
CA ASN A 9 -19.41 21.31 34.28
C ASN A 9 -18.05 20.94 33.66
N SER A 10 -17.56 19.72 33.88
CA SER A 10 -16.32 19.25 33.26
C SER A 10 -16.43 19.14 31.72
N LEU A 11 -17.59 18.75 31.21
CA LEU A 11 -17.88 18.69 29.78
C LEU A 11 -18.02 20.08 29.14
N LYS A 12 -18.58 21.07 29.88
CA LYS A 12 -18.61 22.47 29.38
C LYS A 12 -17.23 23.10 29.33
N ILE A 13 -16.35 22.84 30.31
CA ILE A 13 -14.98 23.36 30.36
C ILE A 13 -14.12 22.71 29.24
N LYS A 14 -14.29 21.40 28.95
CA LYS A 14 -13.61 20.73 27.84
C LYS A 14 -14.06 21.27 26.48
N ARG A 15 -15.36 21.56 26.30
CA ARG A 15 -15.87 22.17 25.04
C ARG A 15 -15.39 23.62 24.86
N TYR A 16 -15.30 24.38 25.94
CA TYR A 16 -14.81 25.76 25.91
C TYR A 16 -13.31 25.82 25.59
N LYS A 17 -12.47 24.94 26.16
CA LYS A 17 -11.04 24.82 25.82
C LYS A 17 -10.82 24.40 24.36
N LYS A 18 -11.62 23.44 23.85
CA LYS A 18 -11.51 23.00 22.45
C LYS A 18 -11.88 24.12 21.44
N ARG A 19 -12.88 24.92 21.77
CA ARG A 19 -13.32 26.06 20.94
C ARG A 19 -12.31 27.21 20.94
N ASN A 20 -11.64 27.47 22.08
CA ASN A 20 -10.59 28.48 22.18
C ASN A 20 -9.29 28.07 21.46
N ILE A 21 -8.95 26.78 21.41
CA ILE A 21 -7.79 26.27 20.65
C ILE A 21 -8.08 26.39 19.16
N ALA A 22 -9.27 26.00 18.70
CA ALA A 22 -9.66 26.13 17.29
C ALA A 22 -9.68 27.60 16.82
N ASN A 23 -10.18 28.52 17.65
CA ASN A 23 -10.18 29.95 17.32
C ASN A 23 -8.76 30.57 17.36
N ARG A 24 -7.86 30.08 18.23
CA ARG A 24 -6.44 30.52 18.22
C ARG A 24 -5.69 30.02 16.98
N ILE A 25 -5.94 28.76 16.55
CA ILE A 25 -5.33 28.22 15.34
C ILE A 25 -5.85 28.97 14.11
N PHE A 26 -7.16 29.28 14.06
CA PHE A 26 -7.77 30.08 12.98
C PHE A 26 -7.24 31.52 12.94
N LEU A 27 -7.02 32.16 14.09
CA LEU A 27 -6.44 33.51 14.16
C LEU A 27 -4.95 33.50 13.73
N PHE A 28 -4.19 32.47 14.11
CA PHE A 28 -2.77 32.35 13.72
C PHE A 28 -2.61 32.10 12.22
N THR A 29 -3.45 31.26 11.64
CA THR A 29 -3.40 30.98 10.20
C THR A 29 -3.84 32.20 9.36
N THR A 30 -4.86 32.96 9.80
CA THR A 30 -5.26 34.20 9.14
C THR A 30 -4.24 35.31 9.32
N LEU A 31 -3.62 35.47 10.50
CA LEU A 31 -2.55 36.46 10.70
C LEU A 31 -1.28 36.12 9.90
N PHE A 32 -0.92 34.84 9.82
CA PHE A 32 0.21 34.38 9.02
C PHE A 32 0.00 34.62 7.51
N PHE A 33 -1.24 34.45 7.04
CA PHE A 33 -1.63 34.78 5.67
C PHE A 33 -1.56 36.28 5.39
N PHE A 34 -1.99 37.13 6.32
CA PHE A 34 -1.94 38.59 6.16
C PHE A 34 -0.53 39.16 6.25
N ILE A 35 0.35 38.62 7.11
CA ILE A 35 1.74 39.11 7.26
C ILE A 35 2.60 38.73 6.05
N ILE A 36 2.37 37.56 5.43
CA ILE A 36 3.18 37.11 4.28
C ILE A 36 2.65 37.68 2.96
N PHE A 37 1.33 37.89 2.82
CA PHE A 37 0.73 38.28 1.53
C PHE A 37 0.39 39.78 1.41
N LEU A 38 0.23 40.53 2.50
CA LEU A 38 0.02 41.98 2.42
C LEU A 38 1.18 42.78 1.78
N PRO A 39 2.47 42.49 2.05
CA PRO A 39 3.55 43.18 1.36
C PRO A 39 3.57 42.92 -0.14
N PHE A 40 3.14 41.73 -0.58
CA PHE A 40 3.01 41.42 -2.02
C PHE A 40 1.84 42.12 -2.69
N TYR A 41 0.74 42.38 -1.96
CA TYR A 41 -0.43 43.09 -2.51
C TYR A 41 -0.15 44.58 -2.75
N PHE A 42 0.65 45.24 -1.91
CA PHE A 42 1.01 46.66 -2.08
C PHE A 42 2.08 46.92 -3.14
N ILE A 43 2.93 45.98 -3.47
CA ILE A 43 3.92 46.08 -4.55
C ILE A 43 3.25 45.94 -5.93
N PHE A 44 2.09 45.32 -6.02
CA PHE A 44 1.40 44.98 -7.27
C PHE A 44 0.28 45.96 -7.68
N SER A 45 0.00 47.04 -6.93
CA SER A 45 -1.05 47.97 -7.28
C SER A 45 -0.63 49.04 -8.33
N ARG A 46 0.55 48.90 -8.92
CA ARG A 46 0.97 49.78 -10.04
C ARG A 46 1.08 48.99 -11.35
N LYS A 47 0.10 49.25 -12.24
CA LYS A 47 0.01 49.00 -13.68
C LYS A 47 -0.64 47.70 -14.19
N SER A 48 -1.74 47.89 -14.85
CA SER A 48 -2.80 47.04 -15.39
C SER A 48 -2.46 45.94 -16.43
N LYS A 49 -1.19 45.65 -16.71
CA LYS A 49 -0.78 44.57 -17.62
C LYS A 49 -0.38 43.25 -16.91
N ARG A 50 -0.21 43.26 -15.60
CA ARG A 50 0.14 42.08 -14.82
C ARG A 50 -1.05 41.27 -14.30
N SER A 51 -2.23 41.89 -14.16
CA SER A 51 -3.47 41.27 -13.69
C SER A 51 -3.96 40.12 -14.58
N ASN A 52 -3.80 40.24 -15.89
CA ASN A 52 -4.23 39.21 -16.85
C ASN A 52 -3.30 37.96 -16.83
N ARG A 53 -2.04 38.13 -16.45
CA ARG A 53 -1.10 37.00 -16.37
C ARG A 53 -1.34 36.14 -15.12
N ILE A 54 -1.68 36.78 -14.00
CA ILE A 54 -1.98 36.06 -12.72
C ILE A 54 -3.35 35.39 -12.82
N ARG A 55 -4.36 35.99 -13.44
CA ARG A 55 -5.66 35.34 -13.73
C ARG A 55 -5.50 34.13 -14.63
N LYS A 56 -4.66 34.21 -15.67
CA LYS A 56 -4.37 33.10 -16.57
C LYS A 56 -3.60 31.97 -15.85
N PHE A 57 -2.70 32.28 -14.89
CA PHE A 57 -2.00 31.30 -14.07
C PHE A 57 -2.93 30.61 -13.05
N SER A 58 -3.82 31.37 -12.38
CA SER A 58 -4.77 30.79 -11.42
C SER A 58 -5.84 29.93 -12.10
N THR A 59 -6.37 30.34 -13.28
CA THR A 59 -7.29 29.52 -14.07
C THR A 59 -6.62 28.27 -14.63
N ASN A 60 -5.38 28.35 -15.11
CA ASN A 60 -4.64 27.18 -15.56
C ASN A 60 -4.34 26.22 -14.39
N TYR A 61 -3.97 26.73 -13.20
CA TYR A 61 -3.70 25.89 -12.04
C TYR A 61 -4.98 25.21 -11.52
N SER A 62 -6.10 25.92 -11.49
CA SER A 62 -7.39 25.36 -11.11
C SER A 62 -7.91 24.34 -12.12
N SER A 63 -7.73 24.56 -13.42
CA SER A 63 -8.10 23.61 -14.47
C SER A 63 -7.19 22.36 -14.46
N ILE A 64 -5.90 22.51 -14.15
CA ILE A 64 -4.97 21.39 -14.01
C ILE A 64 -5.33 20.53 -12.78
N ILE A 65 -5.71 21.16 -11.66
CA ILE A 65 -6.16 20.43 -10.45
C ILE A 65 -7.50 19.75 -10.69
N GLN A 66 -8.45 20.43 -11.36
CA GLN A 66 -9.75 19.86 -11.71
C GLN A 66 -9.62 18.72 -12.72
N ASN A 67 -8.78 18.85 -13.75
CA ASN A 67 -8.52 17.79 -14.71
C ASN A 67 -7.80 16.60 -14.06
N LYS A 68 -6.83 16.84 -13.17
CA LYS A 68 -6.20 15.78 -12.41
C LYS A 68 -7.20 15.02 -11.52
N LYS A 69 -8.12 15.74 -10.86
CA LYS A 69 -9.17 15.13 -10.03
C LYS A 69 -10.17 14.33 -10.88
N LEU A 70 -10.53 14.82 -12.04
CA LEU A 70 -11.41 14.13 -13.00
C LEU A 70 -10.77 12.86 -13.58
N ASP A 71 -9.45 12.87 -13.85
CA ASP A 71 -8.72 11.68 -14.33
C ASP A 71 -8.62 10.60 -13.23
N TYR A 72 -8.35 10.98 -11.99
CA TYR A 72 -8.35 10.04 -10.85
C TYR A 72 -9.74 9.45 -10.60
N ASP A 73 -10.80 10.26 -10.67
CA ASP A 73 -12.17 9.81 -10.46
C ASP A 73 -12.59 8.83 -11.57
N LYS A 74 -12.15 9.02 -12.81
CA LYS A 74 -12.45 8.13 -13.93
C LYS A 74 -11.70 6.79 -13.82
N GLU A 75 -10.40 6.79 -13.50
CA GLU A 75 -9.61 5.57 -13.30
C GLU A 75 -10.12 4.73 -12.12
N LEU A 76 -10.53 5.38 -11.04
CA LEU A 76 -11.17 4.73 -9.90
C LEU A 76 -12.53 4.15 -10.28
N TYR A 77 -13.32 4.90 -11.07
CA TYR A 77 -14.66 4.49 -11.45
C TYR A 77 -14.68 3.25 -12.35
N GLU A 78 -13.67 3.08 -13.21
CA GLU A 78 -13.58 1.98 -14.18
C GLU A 78 -12.45 0.98 -13.84
N PHE A 79 -12.06 0.86 -12.56
CA PHE A 79 -10.93 0.01 -12.19
C PHE A 79 -11.16 -1.45 -12.56
N LYS A 80 -10.21 -2.01 -13.31
CA LYS A 80 -10.18 -3.41 -13.70
C LYS A 80 -9.24 -4.18 -12.76
N SER A 81 -9.83 -5.00 -11.91
CA SER A 81 -9.09 -5.83 -10.97
C SER A 81 -8.70 -7.17 -11.59
N PHE A 82 -7.49 -7.60 -11.33
CA PHE A 82 -6.93 -8.90 -11.74
C PHE A 82 -6.72 -9.85 -10.56
N SER A 83 -6.91 -9.35 -9.34
CA SER A 83 -6.71 -10.11 -8.10
C SER A 83 -7.98 -10.80 -7.61
N GLU A 84 -7.87 -11.71 -6.65
CA GLU A 84 -8.97 -12.54 -6.18
C GLU A 84 -9.93 -11.78 -5.26
N TYR A 85 -9.40 -11.01 -4.31
CA TYR A 85 -10.19 -10.26 -3.31
C TYR A 85 -10.12 -8.76 -3.49
N PHE A 86 -9.75 -8.28 -4.71
CA PHE A 86 -9.55 -6.87 -5.04
C PHE A 86 -8.34 -6.24 -4.31
N GLU A 87 -7.30 -7.00 -4.08
CA GLU A 87 -6.07 -6.56 -3.45
C GLU A 87 -5.42 -5.43 -4.24
N ASP A 88 -5.37 -5.58 -5.56
CA ASP A 88 -4.86 -4.58 -6.49
C ASP A 88 -5.64 -3.26 -6.42
N PHE A 89 -6.96 -3.30 -6.26
CA PHE A 89 -7.76 -2.09 -6.07
C PHE A 89 -7.50 -1.44 -4.71
N ILE A 90 -7.40 -2.22 -3.63
CA ILE A 90 -7.10 -1.69 -2.29
C ILE A 90 -5.73 -1.00 -2.28
N LEU A 91 -4.70 -1.68 -2.80
CA LEU A 91 -3.36 -1.12 -2.93
C LEU A 91 -3.34 0.13 -3.83
N TYR A 92 -4.09 0.12 -4.93
CA TYR A 92 -4.24 1.28 -5.81
C TYR A 92 -4.84 2.47 -5.06
N VAL A 93 -5.90 2.28 -4.27
CA VAL A 93 -6.50 3.34 -3.44
C VAL A 93 -5.49 3.87 -2.42
N LEU A 94 -4.75 2.99 -1.75
CA LEU A 94 -3.75 3.41 -0.76
C LEU A 94 -2.62 4.24 -1.39
N LEU A 95 -2.25 3.93 -2.63
CA LEU A 95 -1.07 4.47 -3.31
C LEU A 95 -1.43 5.39 -4.49
N LEU A 96 -2.61 6.00 -4.49
CA LEU A 96 -3.18 6.82 -5.57
C LEU A 96 -2.23 7.88 -6.14
N ASP A 97 -1.40 8.50 -5.30
CA ASP A 97 -0.51 9.59 -5.71
C ASP A 97 0.80 9.12 -6.34
N ILE A 98 1.05 7.81 -6.34
CA ILE A 98 2.31 7.23 -6.84
C ILE A 98 2.12 6.79 -8.29
N LYS A 99 2.92 7.36 -9.20
CA LYS A 99 2.80 7.09 -10.63
C LYS A 99 3.72 5.98 -11.12
N ASN A 100 4.97 5.95 -10.74
CA ASN A 100 5.97 4.99 -11.20
C ASN A 100 6.54 4.25 -10.00
N GLY A 101 5.69 3.50 -9.33
CA GLY A 101 6.03 2.80 -8.11
C GLY A 101 6.83 1.53 -8.34
N PHE A 102 7.29 0.96 -7.23
CA PHE A 102 8.04 -0.28 -7.19
C PHE A 102 7.40 -1.24 -6.17
N TYR A 103 7.14 -2.46 -6.61
CA TYR A 103 6.52 -3.48 -5.77
C TYR A 103 7.42 -4.69 -5.56
N ILE A 104 7.10 -5.45 -4.51
CA ILE A 104 7.61 -6.81 -4.28
C ILE A 104 6.41 -7.73 -4.12
N ASP A 105 6.37 -8.83 -4.89
CA ASP A 105 5.32 -9.84 -4.86
C ASP A 105 5.94 -11.21 -4.54
N ILE A 106 5.72 -11.70 -3.32
CA ILE A 106 6.27 -12.95 -2.82
C ILE A 106 5.17 -14.00 -2.83
N GLY A 107 5.37 -15.08 -3.60
CA GLY A 107 4.32 -16.02 -3.97
C GLY A 107 3.44 -15.43 -5.08
N ALA A 108 4.07 -15.03 -6.18
CA ALA A 108 3.42 -14.25 -7.23
C ALA A 108 2.49 -15.09 -8.13
N TYR A 109 2.65 -16.40 -8.16
CA TYR A 109 1.89 -17.42 -8.86
C TYR A 109 1.76 -17.18 -10.37
N ASP A 110 0.76 -16.44 -10.84
CA ASP A 110 0.49 -16.23 -12.28
C ASP A 110 0.55 -14.73 -12.63
N PRO A 111 1.29 -14.33 -13.68
CA PRO A 111 1.45 -12.92 -14.04
C PRO A 111 0.17 -12.25 -14.55
N ASN A 112 -0.86 -13.01 -14.91
CA ASN A 112 -2.06 -12.51 -15.58
C ASN A 112 -3.36 -12.81 -14.82
N LYS A 113 -3.42 -13.94 -14.11
CA LYS A 113 -4.61 -14.41 -13.39
C LYS A 113 -4.35 -14.37 -11.90
N VAL A 114 -5.34 -13.91 -11.14
CA VAL A 114 -5.21 -13.77 -9.67
C VAL A 114 -4.00 -12.93 -9.25
N SER A 115 -3.58 -12.02 -10.14
CA SER A 115 -2.34 -11.26 -9.98
C SER A 115 -2.61 -9.92 -9.29
N VAL A 116 -2.00 -9.72 -8.13
CA VAL A 116 -2.07 -8.45 -7.39
C VAL A 116 -1.30 -7.33 -8.11
N THR A 117 -0.22 -7.68 -8.82
CA THR A 117 0.68 -6.72 -9.47
C THR A 117 0.34 -6.39 -10.92
N LYS A 118 -0.55 -7.16 -11.58
CA LYS A 118 -0.90 -6.93 -13.00
C LYS A 118 -1.45 -5.53 -13.26
N ALA A 119 -2.35 -5.05 -12.41
CA ALA A 119 -2.94 -3.73 -12.57
C ALA A 119 -1.89 -2.61 -12.49
N PHE A 120 -0.87 -2.77 -11.67
CA PHE A 120 0.26 -1.84 -11.51
C PHE A 120 1.23 -1.91 -12.69
N TYR A 121 1.61 -3.12 -13.11
CA TYR A 121 2.46 -3.31 -14.28
C TYR A 121 1.89 -2.65 -15.54
N LEU A 122 0.58 -2.80 -15.78
CA LEU A 122 -0.10 -2.15 -16.91
C LEU A 122 -0.11 -0.61 -16.80
N ARG A 123 0.08 -0.06 -15.60
CA ARG A 123 0.22 1.38 -15.32
C ARG A 123 1.67 1.86 -15.33
N GLY A 124 2.61 1.03 -15.76
CA GLY A 124 4.02 1.38 -15.89
C GLY A 124 4.86 1.21 -14.63
N TRP A 125 4.30 0.60 -13.57
CA TRP A 125 5.09 0.18 -12.42
C TRP A 125 5.96 -1.02 -12.80
N ASN A 126 6.99 -1.26 -12.02
CA ASN A 126 7.83 -2.46 -12.08
C ASN A 126 8.19 -2.91 -10.67
N GLY A 127 8.76 -4.11 -10.55
CA GLY A 127 9.09 -4.63 -9.24
C GLY A 127 9.84 -5.95 -9.29
N ILE A 128 9.76 -6.67 -8.18
CA ILE A 128 10.32 -8.00 -7.99
C ILE A 128 9.16 -8.98 -7.83
N ASN A 129 9.08 -9.98 -8.70
CA ASN A 129 8.18 -11.12 -8.54
C ASN A 129 8.98 -12.34 -8.13
N ILE A 130 8.55 -13.04 -7.10
CA ILE A 130 9.19 -14.24 -6.58
C ILE A 130 8.20 -15.38 -6.65
N GLU A 131 8.53 -16.37 -7.49
CA GLU A 131 7.65 -17.51 -7.77
C GLU A 131 8.46 -18.81 -7.86
N PRO A 132 8.25 -19.75 -6.92
CA PRO A 132 9.02 -20.99 -6.89
C PRO A 132 8.71 -21.97 -8.02
N LEU A 133 7.47 -22.02 -8.52
CA LEU A 133 7.04 -23.01 -9.51
C LEU A 133 7.66 -22.73 -10.88
N PRO A 134 8.41 -23.69 -11.47
CA PRO A 134 9.14 -23.47 -12.72
C PRO A 134 8.27 -23.01 -13.90
N ASN A 135 7.07 -23.57 -14.02
CA ASN A 135 6.16 -23.22 -15.12
C ASN A 135 5.61 -21.81 -14.96
N GLN A 136 5.28 -21.41 -13.74
CA GLN A 136 4.78 -20.07 -13.44
C GLN A 136 5.89 -19.02 -13.56
N PHE A 137 7.08 -19.33 -13.06
CA PHE A 137 8.26 -18.49 -13.25
C PHE A 137 8.52 -18.16 -14.73
N LYS A 138 8.49 -19.17 -15.62
CA LYS A 138 8.63 -18.97 -17.06
C LYS A 138 7.56 -18.04 -17.66
N LEU A 139 6.34 -18.05 -17.12
CA LEU A 139 5.31 -17.10 -17.54
C LEU A 139 5.67 -15.67 -17.14
N PHE A 140 6.24 -15.46 -15.95
CA PHE A 140 6.73 -14.14 -15.54
C PHE A 140 7.85 -13.64 -16.44
N GLU A 141 8.83 -14.47 -16.80
CA GLU A 141 9.90 -14.08 -17.73
C GLU A 141 9.32 -13.57 -19.06
N LYS A 142 8.28 -14.24 -19.57
CA LYS A 142 7.63 -13.87 -20.84
C LYS A 142 6.73 -12.63 -20.72
N GLU A 143 5.87 -12.58 -19.70
CA GLU A 143 4.76 -11.62 -19.60
C GLU A 143 5.14 -10.35 -18.82
N ARG A 144 6.23 -10.40 -18.03
CA ARG A 144 6.71 -9.33 -17.16
C ARG A 144 8.20 -9.02 -17.38
N PRO A 145 8.64 -8.78 -18.64
CA PRO A 145 10.07 -8.58 -18.95
C PRO A 145 10.67 -7.30 -18.33
N LYS A 146 9.85 -6.37 -17.83
CA LYS A 146 10.33 -5.17 -17.12
C LYS A 146 10.53 -5.39 -15.64
N ASP A 147 10.04 -6.50 -15.11
CA ASP A 147 10.17 -6.87 -13.71
C ASP A 147 11.43 -7.73 -13.51
N ILE A 148 11.90 -7.77 -12.28
CA ILE A 148 12.89 -8.73 -11.81
C ILE A 148 12.13 -9.97 -11.37
N ASN A 149 12.30 -11.07 -12.13
CA ASN A 149 11.61 -12.33 -11.84
C ASN A 149 12.59 -13.32 -11.23
N LEU A 150 12.26 -13.89 -10.08
CA LEU A 150 13.16 -14.78 -9.32
C LEU A 150 12.47 -16.12 -9.03
N GLN A 151 13.13 -17.22 -9.44
CA GLN A 151 12.65 -18.56 -9.16
C GLN A 151 13.26 -19.07 -7.86
N MET A 152 12.61 -18.81 -6.73
CA MET A 152 13.07 -19.22 -5.41
C MET A 152 11.95 -19.16 -4.37
N VAL A 153 12.27 -19.66 -3.18
CA VAL A 153 11.47 -19.48 -1.97
C VAL A 153 12.08 -18.36 -1.12
N ILE A 154 11.26 -17.64 -0.39
CA ILE A 154 11.71 -16.68 0.63
C ILE A 154 11.41 -17.23 2.02
N GLY A 155 12.40 -17.09 2.91
CA GLY A 155 12.32 -17.49 4.31
C GLY A 155 13.23 -16.65 5.21
N ASN A 156 13.59 -17.20 6.35
CA ASN A 156 14.42 -16.53 7.36
C ASN A 156 15.92 -16.91 7.27
N ASN A 157 16.31 -17.76 6.34
CA ASN A 157 17.69 -18.21 6.13
C ASN A 157 17.94 -18.56 4.65
N GLU A 158 19.22 -18.69 4.30
CA GLU A 158 19.67 -19.14 2.98
C GLU A 158 19.83 -20.66 2.94
N GLY A 159 19.68 -21.25 1.74
CA GLY A 159 19.92 -22.66 1.50
C GLY A 159 19.01 -23.26 0.44
N ASN A 160 18.78 -24.54 0.54
CA ASN A 160 17.81 -25.28 -0.27
C ASN A 160 16.70 -25.82 0.61
N VAL A 161 15.49 -25.82 0.11
CA VAL A 161 14.30 -26.29 0.83
C VAL A 161 13.46 -27.21 -0.04
N THR A 162 12.78 -28.14 0.58
CA THR A 162 11.73 -28.94 -0.07
C THR A 162 10.47 -28.08 -0.22
N PHE A 163 10.05 -27.86 -1.45
CA PHE A 163 8.83 -27.11 -1.78
C PHE A 163 7.79 -28.08 -2.33
N TYR A 164 6.66 -28.22 -1.65
CA TYR A 164 5.57 -29.11 -2.00
C TYR A 164 4.68 -28.46 -3.04
N VAL A 165 4.48 -29.15 -4.17
CA VAL A 165 3.79 -28.63 -5.34
C VAL A 165 2.30 -28.98 -5.29
N ASP A 166 1.45 -27.95 -5.20
CA ASP A 166 0.00 -28.05 -5.25
C ASP A 166 -0.66 -26.85 -5.96
N GLY A 167 -0.09 -26.45 -7.11
CA GLY A 167 -0.55 -25.28 -7.86
C GLY A 167 -0.46 -24.00 -7.03
N GLN A 168 -1.57 -23.29 -6.91
CA GLN A 168 -1.65 -22.04 -6.16
C GLN A 168 -1.38 -22.21 -4.65
N CYS A 169 -1.66 -23.38 -4.12
CA CYS A 169 -1.49 -23.69 -2.70
C CYS A 169 -0.17 -24.42 -2.39
N SER A 170 0.86 -24.21 -3.23
CA SER A 170 2.19 -24.80 -3.03
C SER A 170 2.90 -24.16 -1.85
N THR A 171 3.59 -24.96 -1.02
CA THR A 171 4.10 -24.52 0.28
C THR A 171 5.39 -25.22 0.66
N VAL A 172 6.20 -24.61 1.52
CA VAL A 172 7.32 -25.28 2.23
C VAL A 172 6.86 -26.09 3.45
N GLN A 173 5.63 -25.90 3.88
CA GLN A 173 5.08 -26.51 5.09
C GLN A 173 4.41 -27.86 4.77
N LYS A 174 5.11 -28.96 4.99
CA LYS A 174 4.59 -30.33 4.72
C LYS A 174 3.18 -30.57 5.29
N LYS A 175 2.86 -30.00 6.44
CA LYS A 175 1.55 -30.15 7.09
C LYS A 175 0.38 -29.56 6.30
N TYR A 176 0.64 -28.64 5.35
CA TYR A 176 -0.37 -28.04 4.47
C TYR A 176 -0.36 -28.62 3.05
N ALA A 177 0.67 -29.43 2.71
CA ALA A 177 0.76 -30.07 1.42
C ALA A 177 -0.31 -31.14 1.25
N LYS A 178 -1.15 -31.02 0.20
CA LYS A 178 -2.15 -32.03 -0.16
C LYS A 178 -1.57 -33.14 -1.02
N ARG A 179 -0.47 -32.88 -1.72
CA ARG A 179 0.22 -33.81 -2.61
C ARG A 179 1.63 -34.10 -2.11
N ASN A 180 2.15 -35.28 -2.48
CA ASN A 180 3.53 -35.65 -2.16
C ASN A 180 4.54 -35.19 -3.21
N GLU A 181 4.08 -34.52 -4.27
CA GLU A 181 4.96 -33.93 -5.28
C GLU A 181 5.76 -32.78 -4.65
N SER A 182 7.06 -32.79 -4.85
CA SER A 182 7.92 -31.74 -4.30
C SER A 182 9.13 -31.51 -5.18
N ILE A 183 9.70 -30.31 -5.09
CA ILE A 183 10.95 -29.92 -5.74
C ILE A 183 11.94 -29.45 -4.67
N ASN A 184 13.22 -29.61 -4.92
CA ASN A 184 14.27 -28.98 -4.12
C ASN A 184 14.61 -27.64 -4.80
N ILE A 185 14.49 -26.53 -4.06
CA ILE A 185 14.64 -25.20 -4.62
C ILE A 185 15.43 -24.29 -3.67
N LYS A 186 16.12 -23.32 -4.23
CA LYS A 186 16.84 -22.30 -3.48
C LYS A 186 15.88 -21.49 -2.60
N MET A 187 16.28 -21.28 -1.35
CA MET A 187 15.68 -20.32 -0.43
C MET A 187 16.67 -19.20 -0.11
N ASP A 188 16.17 -17.98 0.02
CA ASP A 188 16.94 -16.82 0.40
C ASP A 188 16.11 -15.91 1.32
N THR A 189 16.72 -14.88 1.89
CA THR A 189 16.03 -13.89 2.75
C THR A 189 15.63 -12.66 1.96
N MET A 190 14.57 -11.98 2.40
CA MET A 190 14.20 -10.70 1.79
C MET A 190 15.28 -9.62 1.98
N SER A 191 16.03 -9.66 3.06
CA SER A 191 17.21 -8.80 3.26
C SER A 191 18.19 -8.89 2.09
N ASN A 192 18.59 -10.10 1.71
CA ASN A 192 19.50 -10.33 0.58
C ASN A 192 18.89 -9.92 -0.76
N ILE A 193 17.60 -10.26 -0.97
CA ILE A 193 16.89 -9.91 -2.21
C ILE A 193 16.79 -8.41 -2.36
N CYS A 194 16.39 -7.68 -1.33
CA CYS A 194 16.30 -6.23 -1.38
C CYS A 194 17.68 -5.60 -1.64
N LYS A 195 18.70 -6.01 -0.90
CA LYS A 195 20.08 -5.52 -1.08
C LYS A 195 20.60 -5.71 -2.49
N LYS A 196 20.23 -6.82 -3.14
CA LYS A 196 20.74 -7.18 -4.47
C LYS A 196 19.95 -6.55 -5.61
N TYR A 197 18.64 -6.40 -5.46
CA TYR A 197 17.75 -6.15 -6.58
C TYR A 197 16.92 -4.87 -6.47
N VAL A 198 16.73 -4.29 -5.28
CA VAL A 198 16.09 -2.98 -5.17
C VAL A 198 17.08 -1.93 -5.64
N PRO A 199 16.76 -1.12 -6.67
CA PRO A 199 17.67 -0.10 -7.16
C PRO A 199 18.03 0.92 -6.06
N GLU A 200 19.25 1.41 -6.06
CA GLU A 200 19.71 2.41 -5.10
C GLU A 200 18.79 3.64 -5.09
N GLY A 201 18.39 4.08 -3.90
CA GLY A 201 17.47 5.20 -3.73
C GLY A 201 16.01 4.94 -4.11
N LYS A 202 15.67 3.71 -4.55
CA LYS A 202 14.31 3.35 -4.89
C LYS A 202 13.53 2.91 -3.65
N GLU A 203 12.42 3.57 -3.37
CA GLU A 203 11.48 3.15 -2.33
C GLU A 203 10.64 1.97 -2.82
N VAL A 204 10.36 1.03 -1.91
CA VAL A 204 9.37 -0.03 -2.13
C VAL A 204 8.00 0.52 -1.74
N ASP A 205 7.08 0.61 -2.69
CA ASP A 205 5.76 1.19 -2.43
C ASP A 205 4.82 0.17 -1.77
N PHE A 206 4.85 -1.08 -2.21
CA PHE A 206 4.20 -2.16 -1.46
C PHE A 206 4.95 -3.48 -1.58
N CYS A 207 4.76 -4.33 -0.57
CA CYS A 207 5.18 -5.72 -0.55
C CYS A 207 3.97 -6.61 -0.28
N LYS A 208 3.67 -7.54 -1.20
CA LYS A 208 2.68 -8.61 -1.01
C LYS A 208 3.41 -9.85 -0.55
N ILE A 209 2.88 -10.52 0.47
CA ILE A 209 3.38 -11.80 0.99
C ILE A 209 2.21 -12.78 1.05
N ASP A 210 2.33 -13.87 0.29
CA ASP A 210 1.32 -14.92 0.22
C ASP A 210 2.07 -16.22 -0.16
N VAL A 211 2.49 -16.94 0.85
CA VAL A 211 3.43 -18.07 0.75
C VAL A 211 2.92 -19.33 1.44
N GLU A 212 1.58 -19.37 1.58
CA GLU A 212 0.85 -20.54 2.06
C GLU A 212 1.42 -21.09 3.37
N GLY A 213 1.46 -20.20 4.40
CA GLY A 213 1.79 -20.53 5.78
C GLY A 213 3.23 -20.28 6.20
N ASN A 214 4.06 -19.63 5.37
CA ASN A 214 5.44 -19.26 5.70
C ASN A 214 5.65 -17.74 5.87
N GLU A 215 4.58 -16.94 6.02
CA GLU A 215 4.59 -15.48 6.11
C GLU A 215 5.49 -15.00 7.25
N ARG A 216 5.45 -15.71 8.38
CA ARG A 216 6.29 -15.39 9.54
C ARG A 216 7.79 -15.44 9.22
N ASP A 217 8.24 -16.48 8.54
CA ASP A 217 9.65 -16.65 8.21
C ASP A 217 10.10 -15.63 7.13
N VAL A 218 9.24 -15.30 6.18
CA VAL A 218 9.48 -14.20 5.24
C VAL A 218 9.72 -12.88 6.00
N LEU A 219 8.86 -12.56 6.97
CA LEU A 219 8.97 -11.33 7.76
C LEU A 219 10.18 -11.32 8.69
N LEU A 220 10.58 -12.47 9.23
CA LEU A 220 11.82 -12.59 10.04
C LEU A 220 13.08 -12.40 9.21
N GLY A 221 13.04 -12.75 7.92
CA GLY A 221 14.15 -12.55 6.97
C GLY A 221 14.16 -11.16 6.32
N TYR A 222 13.31 -10.22 6.75
CA TYR A 222 13.17 -8.90 6.15
C TYR A 222 14.05 -7.86 6.85
N ASP A 223 14.72 -7.01 6.07
CA ASP A 223 15.49 -5.87 6.59
C ASP A 223 14.59 -4.62 6.66
N PHE A 224 13.95 -4.44 7.81
CA PHE A 224 13.05 -3.31 8.05
C PHE A 224 13.77 -1.96 8.26
N ASP A 225 15.07 -1.96 8.47
CA ASP A 225 15.81 -0.70 8.67
C ASP A 225 16.10 -0.03 7.32
N ASN A 226 16.46 -0.83 6.30
CA ASN A 226 16.90 -0.31 5.01
C ASN A 226 15.82 -0.37 3.92
N TYR A 227 14.88 -1.31 3.96
CA TYR A 227 13.94 -1.59 2.87
C TYR A 227 12.48 -1.63 3.32
N LYS A 228 12.06 -0.63 4.10
CA LYS A 228 10.71 -0.55 4.65
C LYS A 228 9.69 -0.12 3.59
N PRO A 229 8.75 -0.98 3.15
CA PRO A 229 7.73 -0.58 2.19
C PRO A 229 6.72 0.39 2.81
N LYS A 230 5.97 1.10 1.96
CA LYS A 230 4.88 1.96 2.44
C LYS A 230 3.70 1.13 2.92
N VAL A 231 3.40 0.03 2.22
CA VAL A 231 2.28 -0.88 2.52
C VAL A 231 2.71 -2.33 2.44
N PHE A 232 2.33 -3.12 3.43
CA PHE A 232 2.30 -4.58 3.32
C PHE A 232 0.88 -5.07 3.04
N CYS A 233 0.75 -6.05 2.13
CA CYS A 233 -0.42 -6.89 1.94
C CYS A 233 0.00 -8.33 2.26
N VAL A 234 -0.51 -8.91 3.34
CA VAL A 234 -0.06 -10.22 3.83
C VAL A 234 -1.22 -11.18 3.96
N GLU A 235 -1.08 -12.40 3.43
CA GLU A 235 -2.02 -13.47 3.71
C GLU A 235 -2.08 -13.73 5.21
N SER A 236 -3.27 -13.86 5.74
CA SER A 236 -3.55 -13.84 7.18
C SER A 236 -4.36 -15.02 7.68
N THR A 237 -4.43 -16.07 6.85
CA THR A 237 -5.22 -17.27 7.14
C THR A 237 -4.36 -18.52 7.04
N ILE A 238 -4.79 -19.56 7.74
CA ILE A 238 -4.20 -20.89 7.57
C ILE A 238 -4.48 -21.37 6.15
N PRO A 239 -3.47 -21.86 5.40
CA PRO A 239 -3.64 -22.36 4.05
C PRO A 239 -4.88 -23.24 3.90
N LEU A 240 -5.61 -23.06 2.79
CA LEU A 240 -6.83 -23.81 2.47
C LEU A 240 -7.97 -23.61 3.49
N SER A 241 -7.93 -22.54 4.28
CA SER A 241 -8.98 -22.22 5.23
C SER A 241 -9.14 -20.72 5.38
N PHE A 242 -10.26 -20.28 5.97
CA PHE A 242 -10.47 -18.89 6.37
C PHE A 242 -10.14 -18.65 7.85
N LYS A 243 -9.46 -19.60 8.53
CA LYS A 243 -9.09 -19.44 9.93
C LYS A 243 -7.90 -18.50 10.04
N PRO A 244 -7.98 -17.43 10.85
CA PRO A 244 -6.88 -16.48 10.99
C PRO A 244 -5.61 -17.13 11.53
N ASN A 245 -4.44 -16.71 11.01
CA ASN A 245 -3.11 -17.08 11.51
C ASN A 245 -2.19 -15.85 11.73
N TYR A 246 -2.68 -14.65 11.46
CA TYR A 246 -1.89 -13.41 11.55
C TYR A 246 -1.25 -13.19 12.94
N GLN A 247 -1.82 -13.75 13.99
CA GLN A 247 -1.26 -13.67 15.34
C GLN A 247 0.17 -14.23 15.44
N LEU A 248 0.57 -15.10 14.50
CA LEU A 248 1.90 -15.69 14.47
C LEU A 248 2.99 -14.71 14.02
N TRP A 249 2.61 -13.63 13.31
CA TRP A 249 3.57 -12.74 12.65
C TRP A 249 3.25 -11.24 12.76
N GLU A 250 2.02 -10.84 13.09
CA GLU A 250 1.59 -9.43 13.12
C GLU A 250 2.48 -8.56 14.00
N GLU A 251 2.92 -9.10 15.15
CA GLU A 251 3.77 -8.36 16.09
C GLU A 251 5.09 -7.90 15.44
N ILE A 252 5.61 -8.66 14.47
CA ILE A 252 6.82 -8.28 13.71
C ILE A 252 6.58 -6.96 12.98
N LEU A 253 5.46 -6.81 12.28
CA LEU A 253 5.10 -5.58 11.56
C LEU A 253 4.84 -4.42 12.52
N ILE A 254 4.10 -4.65 13.59
CA ILE A 254 3.77 -3.61 14.57
C ILE A 254 5.03 -3.03 15.23
N LYS A 255 5.97 -3.88 15.65
CA LYS A 255 7.27 -3.48 16.22
C LYS A 255 8.12 -2.68 15.24
N ASN A 256 8.02 -2.96 13.94
CA ASN A 256 8.74 -2.28 12.89
C ASN A 256 8.04 -1.01 12.34
N GLY A 257 7.03 -0.51 13.06
CA GLY A 257 6.41 0.80 12.79
C GLY A 257 5.27 0.76 11.79
N PHE A 258 4.70 -0.40 11.52
CA PHE A 258 3.47 -0.54 10.75
C PHE A 258 2.23 -0.51 11.63
N THR A 259 1.09 -0.24 11.05
CA THR A 259 -0.21 -0.35 11.70
C THR A 259 -1.21 -1.06 10.79
N PHE A 260 -1.99 -1.95 11.36
CA PHE A 260 -3.11 -2.58 10.67
C PHE A 260 -4.14 -1.52 10.26
N VAL A 261 -4.62 -1.59 9.02
CA VAL A 261 -5.58 -0.61 8.48
C VAL A 261 -6.83 -1.23 7.86
N TYR A 262 -6.71 -2.40 7.26
CA TYR A 262 -7.81 -3.02 6.55
C TYR A 262 -7.61 -4.53 6.39
N GLU A 263 -8.73 -5.25 6.24
CA GLU A 263 -8.70 -6.68 5.91
C GLU A 263 -9.78 -6.99 4.87
N ARG A 264 -9.46 -7.88 3.92
CA ARG A 264 -10.40 -8.36 2.92
C ARG A 264 -10.00 -9.73 2.38
N GLY A 265 -10.98 -10.64 2.30
CA GLY A 265 -10.71 -12.03 1.93
C GLY A 265 -9.77 -12.68 2.92
N VAL A 266 -8.66 -13.17 2.41
CA VAL A 266 -7.61 -13.81 3.22
C VAL A 266 -6.47 -12.85 3.59
N ASN A 267 -6.53 -11.59 3.16
CA ASN A 267 -5.41 -10.64 3.26
C ASN A 267 -5.63 -9.52 4.27
N ARG A 268 -4.57 -9.14 4.98
CA ARG A 268 -4.49 -7.99 5.87
C ARG A 268 -3.51 -6.95 5.34
N TYR A 269 -3.86 -5.67 5.52
CA TYR A 269 -3.09 -4.53 5.02
C TYR A 269 -2.51 -3.75 6.19
N TYR A 270 -1.21 -3.45 6.10
CA TYR A 270 -0.46 -2.70 7.10
C TYR A 270 0.22 -1.53 6.44
N VAL A 271 0.06 -0.35 6.99
CA VAL A 271 0.67 0.88 6.49
C VAL A 271 1.79 1.32 7.43
N ASN A 272 2.91 1.72 6.86
CA ASN A 272 3.99 2.35 7.59
C ASN A 272 3.50 3.69 8.17
N LYS A 273 3.62 3.86 9.49
CA LYS A 273 3.09 5.00 10.25
C LYS A 273 3.62 6.37 9.80
N GLN A 274 4.72 6.40 9.06
CA GLN A 274 5.30 7.65 8.52
C GLN A 274 4.45 8.24 7.39
N PHE A 275 3.57 7.47 6.74
CA PHE A 275 2.77 7.90 5.59
C PHE A 275 1.34 8.25 6.00
N SER A 276 1.17 9.45 6.60
CA SER A 276 -0.14 9.94 7.08
C SER A 276 -1.21 9.99 6.00
N ASP A 277 -0.84 10.33 4.76
CA ASP A 277 -1.79 10.42 3.65
C ASP A 277 -2.33 9.05 3.22
N ILE A 278 -1.47 8.01 3.28
CA ILE A 278 -1.90 6.62 3.05
C ILE A 278 -2.84 6.17 4.17
N LEU A 279 -2.52 6.50 5.43
CA LEU A 279 -3.38 6.20 6.59
C LEU A 279 -4.75 6.88 6.46
N ASN A 280 -4.80 8.12 6.01
CA ASN A 280 -6.06 8.84 5.77
C ASN A 280 -6.90 8.18 4.67
N ARG A 281 -6.27 7.70 3.58
CA ARG A 281 -6.96 6.93 2.53
C ARG A 281 -7.47 5.59 3.04
N ALA A 282 -6.71 4.92 3.87
CA ALA A 282 -7.10 3.65 4.48
C ALA A 282 -8.41 3.75 5.28
N ASN A 283 -8.61 4.84 6.02
CA ASN A 283 -9.85 5.09 6.77
C ASN A 283 -11.10 5.22 5.86
N ASN A 284 -10.90 5.49 4.58
CA ASN A 284 -11.98 5.72 3.60
C ASN A 284 -12.09 4.61 2.54
N ILE A 285 -11.40 3.47 2.68
CA ILE A 285 -11.40 2.38 1.68
C ILE A 285 -12.81 1.95 1.29
N ARG A 286 -13.73 1.84 2.26
CA ARG A 286 -15.14 1.45 2.01
C ARG A 286 -15.86 2.45 1.11
N ASP A 287 -15.58 3.73 1.24
CA ASP A 287 -16.18 4.78 0.42
C ASP A 287 -15.63 4.74 -1.01
N TYR A 288 -14.34 4.38 -1.19
CA TYR A 288 -13.79 4.14 -2.51
C TYR A 288 -14.47 2.95 -3.20
N PHE A 289 -14.72 1.85 -2.51
CA PHE A 289 -15.48 0.72 -3.06
C PHE A 289 -16.93 1.08 -3.45
N ARG A 290 -17.59 1.99 -2.71
CA ARG A 290 -18.94 2.46 -3.04
C ARG A 290 -18.98 3.35 -4.29
N LYS A 291 -17.94 4.13 -4.51
CA LYS A 291 -17.82 5.07 -5.64
C LYS A 291 -17.31 4.39 -6.91
N ALA A 292 -16.47 3.38 -6.77
CA ALA A 292 -15.87 2.69 -7.89
C ALA A 292 -16.75 1.55 -8.41
N HIS A 293 -16.88 1.43 -9.73
CA HIS A 293 -17.41 0.24 -10.39
C HIS A 293 -16.26 -0.73 -10.66
N VAL A 294 -15.71 -1.33 -9.59
CA VAL A 294 -14.61 -2.27 -9.73
C VAL A 294 -15.10 -3.53 -10.44
N ARG A 295 -14.53 -3.81 -11.61
CA ARG A 295 -14.83 -5.02 -12.39
C ARG A 295 -13.69 -6.01 -12.25
N ARG A 296 -14.00 -7.26 -11.94
CA ARG A 296 -13.02 -8.34 -12.00
C ARG A 296 -12.76 -8.72 -13.46
N TYR A 297 -11.50 -8.84 -13.83
CA TYR A 297 -11.09 -9.43 -15.11
C TYR A 297 -11.36 -10.94 -15.07
N LYS A 298 -12.14 -11.44 -16.03
CA LYS A 298 -12.44 -12.87 -16.19
C LYS A 298 -11.41 -13.53 -17.07
#